data_aafa5641490c98b659f52e15e37f4849
#
_entry.id   aafa5641490c98b659f52e15e37f4849
#
_cell.length_a   1.000
_cell.length_b   1.000
_cell.length_c   1.000
_cell.angle_alpha   90.00
_cell.angle_beta   90.00
_cell.angle_gamma   90.00
#
_symmetry.space_group_name_H-M   'P 1'
#
loop_
_entity.id
_entity.type
_entity.pdbx_description
1 polymer ?
#
loop_
_entity_poly.entity_id
_entity_poly.type
_entity_poly.pdbx_seq_one_letter_code
_entity_poly.pdbx_strand_id
1 'polypeptide(L)'
;MIVVDFYRLYCKFDKQKPLNMSFSLPKLEYSYDALEPHIDARTMEIHHSKHHQGYTNKLNAAIEGSENESKDILEILEGLDMSNMALRNNAGGYYNHKLFWEVMNPSYESVMSDGLTSAINDAFGSFDNFKDAFSKAAAARFGSGWAWLCVKDGKLDICSTPNQDNPVSYTHLTLPTTLVV
;
A
#
# COMPACT_ATOMS: atom_id res chain seq x y z
N MET A 1 13.60 8.32 2.66
CA MET A 1 12.26 8.33 3.28
C MET A 1 11.38 9.19 2.40
N ILE A 2 10.33 8.62 1.89
CA ILE A 2 9.47 9.24 0.87
C ILE A 2 8.25 9.81 1.58
N VAL A 3 7.96 11.08 1.38
CA VAL A 3 6.79 11.78 1.93
C VAL A 3 5.77 11.98 0.82
N VAL A 4 4.53 11.61 1.06
CA VAL A 4 3.44 11.65 0.07
C VAL A 4 2.35 12.62 0.47
N ASP A 5 1.82 13.34 -0.52
CA ASP A 5 0.69 14.24 -0.38
C ASP A 5 -0.62 13.45 -0.21
N PHE A 6 -1.20 13.55 0.98
CA PHE A 6 -2.40 12.82 1.41
C PHE A 6 -3.67 13.11 0.59
N TYR A 7 -3.80 14.31 0.05
CA TYR A 7 -5.00 14.71 -0.68
C TYR A 7 -5.10 14.07 -2.07
N ARG A 8 -3.96 13.74 -2.66
CA ARG A 8 -3.88 13.21 -4.02
C ARG A 8 -4.26 11.72 -4.11
N LEU A 9 -4.05 10.96 -3.03
CA LEU A 9 -4.41 9.54 -3.00
C LEU A 9 -5.92 9.30 -2.87
N TYR A 10 -6.61 10.13 -2.07
CA TYR A 10 -8.05 9.96 -1.81
C TYR A 10 -8.93 10.19 -3.06
N CYS A 11 -8.49 11.02 -3.99
CA CYS A 11 -9.26 11.35 -5.20
C CYS A 11 -8.94 10.47 -6.42
N LYS A 12 -7.88 9.64 -6.38
CA LYS A 12 -7.45 8.82 -7.52
C LYS A 12 -7.97 7.38 -7.51
N PHE A 13 -8.63 6.94 -6.46
CA PHE A 13 -9.29 5.64 -6.49
C PHE A 13 -10.54 5.73 -7.39
N ASP A 14 -10.34 5.40 -8.65
CA ASP A 14 -11.41 5.28 -9.63
C ASP A 14 -12.37 4.16 -9.19
N LYS A 15 -13.57 4.54 -8.75
CA LYS A 15 -14.59 3.65 -8.19
C LYS A 15 -15.29 2.78 -9.22
N GLN A 16 -14.77 2.69 -10.45
CA GLN A 16 -15.43 1.93 -11.49
C GLN A 16 -14.50 0.93 -12.16
N LYS A 17 -14.43 -0.27 -11.57
CA LYS A 17 -14.07 -1.44 -12.37
C LYS A 17 -15.28 -1.79 -13.24
N PRO A 18 -15.19 -1.77 -14.57
CA PRO A 18 -16.26 -2.27 -15.42
C PRO A 18 -16.54 -3.75 -15.10
N LEU A 19 -17.82 -4.13 -15.10
CA LEU A 19 -18.25 -5.53 -14.95
C LEU A 19 -17.41 -6.45 -15.84
N ASN A 20 -16.76 -7.47 -15.25
CA ASN A 20 -15.91 -8.48 -15.89
C ASN A 20 -14.53 -8.03 -16.39
N MET A 21 -13.83 -7.18 -15.69
CA MET A 21 -12.41 -6.91 -16.02
C MET A 21 -11.47 -7.48 -14.97
N SER A 22 -10.48 -8.24 -15.45
CA SER A 22 -9.34 -8.70 -14.63
C SER A 22 -8.48 -7.52 -14.16
N PHE A 23 -7.84 -7.68 -13.01
CA PHE A 23 -6.81 -6.74 -12.56
C PHE A 23 -5.62 -6.74 -13.51
N SER A 24 -5.04 -5.58 -13.75
CA SER A 24 -3.81 -5.43 -14.54
C SER A 24 -2.68 -4.90 -13.68
N LEU A 25 -1.43 -5.21 -14.06
CA LEU A 25 -0.26 -4.61 -13.40
C LEU A 25 -0.32 -3.09 -13.57
N PRO A 26 -0.36 -2.31 -12.48
CA PRO A 26 -0.37 -0.86 -12.57
C PRO A 26 0.93 -0.36 -13.24
N LYS A 27 0.81 0.60 -14.14
CA LYS A 27 1.97 1.25 -14.76
C LYS A 27 2.67 2.14 -13.74
N LEU A 28 4.00 2.11 -13.70
CA LEU A 28 4.77 3.08 -12.92
C LEU A 28 4.71 4.46 -13.57
N GLU A 29 4.60 5.51 -12.75
CA GLU A 29 4.64 6.91 -13.19
C GLU A 29 6.09 7.41 -13.42
N TYR A 30 7.10 6.57 -13.17
CA TYR A 30 8.53 6.85 -13.29
C TYR A 30 9.29 5.64 -13.84
N SER A 31 10.50 5.87 -14.37
CA SER A 31 11.37 4.80 -14.89
C SER A 31 11.98 3.96 -13.77
N TYR A 32 12.45 2.75 -14.09
CA TYR A 32 13.03 1.84 -13.09
C TYR A 32 14.28 2.40 -12.42
N ASP A 33 15.05 3.24 -13.10
CA ASP A 33 16.27 3.88 -12.58
C ASP A 33 16.02 5.17 -11.80
N ALA A 34 14.78 5.65 -11.76
CA ALA A 34 14.45 6.94 -11.17
C ALA A 34 14.68 7.03 -9.65
N LEU A 35 14.78 5.89 -8.96
CA LEU A 35 15.02 5.82 -7.51
C LEU A 35 16.49 5.56 -7.15
N GLU A 36 17.40 5.52 -8.13
CA GLU A 36 18.82 5.41 -7.86
C GLU A 36 19.34 6.68 -7.17
N PRO A 37 20.35 6.55 -6.30
CA PRO A 37 21.09 5.34 -5.92
C PRO A 37 20.45 4.53 -4.78
N HIS A 38 19.23 4.81 -4.36
CA HIS A 38 18.59 4.18 -3.20
C HIS A 38 18.02 2.79 -3.52
N ILE A 39 17.42 2.63 -4.70
CA ILE A 39 16.94 1.34 -5.22
C ILE A 39 17.41 1.26 -6.68
N ASP A 40 18.15 0.22 -7.00
CA ASP A 40 18.69 0.03 -8.36
C ASP A 40 17.61 -0.37 -9.36
N ALA A 41 17.84 -0.02 -10.64
CA ALA A 41 16.89 -0.26 -11.72
C ALA A 41 16.50 -1.74 -11.88
N ARG A 42 17.45 -2.65 -11.64
CA ARG A 42 17.21 -4.09 -11.79
C ARG A 42 16.29 -4.62 -10.69
N THR A 43 16.48 -4.15 -9.45
CA THR A 43 15.58 -4.46 -8.33
C THR A 43 14.17 -3.95 -8.61
N MET A 44 14.03 -2.71 -9.08
CA MET A 44 12.74 -2.13 -9.45
C MET A 44 12.06 -2.93 -10.57
N GLU A 45 12.78 -3.28 -11.63
CA GLU A 45 12.24 -4.07 -12.74
C GLU A 45 11.72 -5.43 -12.27
N ILE A 46 12.50 -6.17 -11.48
CA ILE A 46 12.11 -7.50 -10.98
C ILE A 46 10.92 -7.38 -10.02
N HIS A 47 10.99 -6.43 -9.10
CA HIS A 47 9.97 -6.26 -8.08
C HIS A 47 8.62 -5.86 -8.70
N HIS A 48 8.61 -5.00 -9.71
CA HIS A 48 7.40 -4.62 -10.44
C HIS A 48 6.97 -5.69 -11.45
N SER A 49 7.81 -5.99 -12.46
CA SER A 49 7.41 -6.79 -13.62
C SER A 49 7.29 -8.29 -13.36
N LYS A 50 7.88 -8.82 -12.28
CA LYS A 50 7.82 -10.24 -11.91
C LYS A 50 7.03 -10.45 -10.62
N HIS A 51 7.43 -9.79 -9.55
CA HIS A 51 6.85 -10.03 -8.23
C HIS A 51 5.41 -9.50 -8.14
N HIS A 52 5.19 -8.22 -8.44
CA HIS A 52 3.83 -7.64 -8.46
C HIS A 52 2.96 -8.26 -9.57
N GLN A 53 3.51 -8.48 -10.76
CA GLN A 53 2.78 -9.21 -11.83
C GLN A 53 2.35 -10.60 -11.38
N GLY A 54 3.17 -11.29 -10.59
CA GLY A 54 2.84 -12.59 -10.01
C GLY A 54 1.63 -12.54 -9.11
N TYR A 55 1.53 -11.53 -8.23
CA TYR A 55 0.32 -11.31 -7.41
C TYR A 55 -0.89 -10.97 -8.27
N THR A 56 -0.73 -10.12 -9.28
CA THR A 56 -1.81 -9.73 -10.21
C THR A 56 -2.41 -10.97 -10.89
N ASN A 57 -1.57 -11.84 -11.45
CA ASN A 57 -2.03 -13.03 -12.14
C ASN A 57 -2.75 -14.01 -11.20
N LYS A 58 -2.21 -14.23 -10.01
CA LYS A 58 -2.78 -15.13 -9.01
C LYS A 58 -4.05 -14.58 -8.38
N LEU A 59 -4.16 -13.24 -8.23
CA LEU A 59 -5.41 -12.60 -7.81
C LEU A 59 -6.51 -12.88 -8.82
N ASN A 60 -6.26 -12.63 -10.11
CA ASN A 60 -7.23 -12.89 -11.17
C ASN A 60 -7.70 -14.36 -11.17
N ALA A 61 -6.76 -15.29 -11.05
CA ALA A 61 -7.11 -16.71 -10.96
C ALA A 61 -7.92 -17.05 -9.68
N ALA A 62 -7.68 -16.37 -8.57
CA ALA A 62 -8.38 -16.61 -7.32
C ALA A 62 -9.82 -16.07 -7.28
N ILE A 63 -10.13 -15.05 -8.12
CA ILE A 63 -11.46 -14.45 -8.20
C ILE A 63 -12.29 -14.99 -9.37
N GLU A 64 -11.68 -15.68 -10.32
CA GLU A 64 -12.34 -16.20 -11.52
C GLU A 64 -13.56 -17.07 -11.16
N GLY A 65 -14.72 -16.74 -11.75
CA GLY A 65 -15.98 -17.44 -11.49
C GLY A 65 -16.59 -17.19 -10.09
N SER A 66 -16.03 -16.30 -9.29
CA SER A 66 -16.55 -15.97 -7.96
C SER A 66 -17.29 -14.62 -7.94
N GLU A 67 -18.00 -14.34 -6.85
CA GLU A 67 -18.63 -13.02 -6.63
C GLU A 67 -17.62 -11.85 -6.59
N ASN A 68 -16.35 -12.14 -6.34
CA ASN A 68 -15.27 -11.15 -6.28
C ASN A 68 -14.83 -10.65 -7.67
N GLU A 69 -15.24 -11.31 -8.73
CA GLU A 69 -14.91 -10.91 -10.11
C GLU A 69 -15.42 -9.50 -10.49
N SER A 70 -16.55 -9.10 -9.88
CA SER A 70 -17.15 -7.78 -10.09
C SER A 70 -16.73 -6.72 -9.07
N LYS A 71 -15.98 -7.08 -8.04
CA LYS A 71 -15.57 -6.19 -6.95
C LYS A 71 -14.26 -5.47 -7.27
N ASP A 72 -14.10 -4.26 -6.74
CA ASP A 72 -12.81 -3.61 -6.72
C ASP A 72 -11.89 -4.22 -5.64
N ILE A 73 -10.62 -3.80 -5.61
CA ILE A 73 -9.63 -4.41 -4.70
C ILE A 73 -9.93 -4.11 -3.22
N LEU A 74 -10.50 -2.94 -2.90
CA LEU A 74 -10.84 -2.57 -1.54
C LEU A 74 -12.04 -3.37 -1.05
N GLU A 75 -13.08 -3.51 -1.89
CA GLU A 75 -14.24 -4.35 -1.58
C GLU A 75 -13.86 -5.82 -1.33
N ILE A 76 -12.88 -6.33 -2.10
CA ILE A 76 -12.35 -7.68 -1.89
C ILE A 76 -11.63 -7.78 -0.53
N LEU A 77 -10.80 -6.78 -0.20
CA LEU A 77 -10.03 -6.78 1.04
C LEU A 77 -10.89 -6.55 2.28
N GLU A 78 -11.91 -5.69 2.20
CA GLU A 78 -12.87 -5.44 3.29
C GLU A 78 -13.74 -6.67 3.59
N GLY A 79 -14.12 -7.42 2.55
CA GLY A 79 -14.91 -8.65 2.66
C GLY A 79 -14.09 -9.93 2.75
N LEU A 80 -12.78 -9.83 3.03
CA LEU A 80 -11.86 -10.94 2.94
C LEU A 80 -12.11 -12.01 4.03
N ASP A 81 -12.37 -13.24 3.61
CA ASP A 81 -12.22 -14.39 4.48
C ASP A 81 -10.72 -14.68 4.72
N MET A 82 -10.25 -14.39 5.92
CA MET A 82 -8.85 -14.55 6.32
C MET A 82 -8.35 -16.00 6.26
N SER A 83 -9.25 -16.97 6.20
CA SER A 83 -8.91 -18.38 6.00
C SER A 83 -8.62 -18.72 4.53
N ASN A 84 -9.13 -17.93 3.58
CA ASN A 84 -8.83 -18.07 2.16
C ASN A 84 -7.42 -17.54 1.85
N MET A 85 -6.42 -18.37 2.08
CA MET A 85 -5.01 -17.99 1.94
C MET A 85 -4.63 -17.53 0.52
N ALA A 86 -5.27 -18.09 -0.51
CA ALA A 86 -5.00 -17.71 -1.89
C ALA A 86 -5.45 -16.26 -2.14
N LEU A 87 -6.68 -15.93 -1.77
CA LEU A 87 -7.21 -14.58 -1.94
C LEU A 87 -6.49 -13.59 -1.01
N ARG A 88 -6.30 -13.93 0.27
CA ARG A 88 -5.59 -13.11 1.27
C ARG A 88 -4.21 -12.68 0.79
N ASN A 89 -3.39 -13.64 0.35
CA ASN A 89 -2.02 -13.34 -0.07
C ASN A 89 -1.98 -12.56 -1.40
N ASN A 90 -2.85 -12.88 -2.34
CA ASN A 90 -2.74 -12.30 -3.69
C ASN A 90 -3.49 -10.98 -3.82
N ALA A 91 -4.64 -10.80 -3.17
CA ALA A 91 -5.31 -9.51 -3.08
C ALA A 91 -4.48 -8.50 -2.26
N GLY A 92 -3.99 -8.92 -1.10
CA GLY A 92 -3.08 -8.10 -0.30
C GLY A 92 -1.80 -7.76 -1.05
N GLY A 93 -1.17 -8.77 -1.69
CA GLY A 93 0.04 -8.55 -2.48
C GLY A 93 -0.16 -7.56 -3.63
N TYR A 94 -1.26 -7.67 -4.37
CA TYR A 94 -1.60 -6.72 -5.42
C TYR A 94 -1.77 -5.29 -4.86
N TYR A 95 -2.59 -5.13 -3.82
CA TYR A 95 -2.88 -3.83 -3.24
C TYR A 95 -1.66 -3.17 -2.60
N ASN A 96 -0.91 -3.91 -1.77
CA ASN A 96 0.25 -3.40 -1.06
C ASN A 96 1.33 -2.90 -2.05
N HIS A 97 1.59 -3.65 -3.12
CA HIS A 97 2.57 -3.24 -4.13
C HIS A 97 2.07 -2.08 -5.00
N LYS A 98 0.77 -2.05 -5.34
CA LYS A 98 0.19 -0.89 -6.03
C LYS A 98 0.43 0.38 -5.22
N LEU A 99 0.07 0.37 -3.93
CA LEU A 99 0.26 1.50 -3.05
C LEU A 99 1.75 1.84 -2.88
N PHE A 100 2.62 0.83 -2.75
CA PHE A 100 4.07 1.02 -2.62
C PHE A 100 4.66 1.81 -3.80
N TRP A 101 4.25 1.53 -5.03
CA TRP A 101 4.68 2.30 -6.20
C TRP A 101 4.16 3.73 -6.19
N GLU A 102 2.95 3.94 -5.72
CA GLU A 102 2.31 5.26 -5.67
C GLU A 102 2.94 6.19 -4.61
N VAL A 103 3.42 5.62 -3.50
CA VAL A 103 4.03 6.40 -2.41
C VAL A 103 5.51 6.68 -2.63
N MET A 104 6.20 5.94 -3.47
CA MET A 104 7.58 6.24 -3.83
C MET A 104 7.63 7.38 -4.84
N ASN A 105 8.50 8.36 -4.58
CA ASN A 105 8.65 9.52 -5.43
C ASN A 105 10.13 9.79 -5.72
N PRO A 106 10.56 9.80 -6.99
CA PRO A 106 11.94 10.12 -7.38
C PRO A 106 12.32 11.59 -7.14
N SER A 107 11.33 12.48 -6.95
CA SER A 107 11.58 13.89 -6.66
C SER A 107 11.61 14.15 -5.16
N TYR A 108 12.70 14.70 -4.65
CA TYR A 108 12.84 15.13 -3.25
C TYR A 108 12.04 16.40 -2.90
N GLU A 109 11.36 17.00 -3.87
CA GLU A 109 10.63 18.26 -3.70
C GLU A 109 9.20 18.06 -3.16
N SER A 110 8.83 16.84 -2.76
CA SER A 110 7.51 16.63 -2.17
C SER A 110 7.42 17.27 -0.79
N VAL A 111 6.62 18.31 -0.70
CA VAL A 111 6.32 19.02 0.56
C VAL A 111 5.09 18.38 1.17
N MET A 112 5.17 18.02 2.46
CA MET A 112 3.98 17.60 3.20
C MET A 112 2.97 18.75 3.23
N SER A 113 1.68 18.42 3.08
CA SER A 113 0.62 19.40 3.33
C SER A 113 0.63 19.85 4.81
N ASP A 114 0.17 21.07 5.05
CA ASP A 114 0.05 21.60 6.42
C ASP A 114 -0.81 20.69 7.31
N GLY A 115 -1.87 20.12 6.74
CA GLY A 115 -2.76 19.18 7.45
C GLY A 115 -2.05 17.90 7.88
N LEU A 116 -1.20 17.31 7.01
CA LEU A 116 -0.41 16.13 7.36
C LEU A 116 0.65 16.47 8.39
N THR A 117 1.32 17.60 8.23
CA THR A 117 2.33 18.08 9.18
C THR A 117 1.73 18.25 10.57
N SER A 118 0.55 18.88 10.67
CA SER A 118 -0.16 19.03 11.94
C SER A 118 -0.54 17.68 12.53
N ALA A 119 -1.13 16.78 11.74
CA ALA A 119 -1.55 15.47 12.22
C ALA A 119 -0.37 14.60 12.71
N ILE A 120 0.79 14.67 12.03
CA ILE A 120 2.02 14.00 12.47
C ILE A 120 2.52 14.60 13.79
N ASN A 121 2.56 15.92 13.91
CA ASN A 121 2.98 16.59 15.13
C ASN A 121 2.04 16.28 16.31
N ASP A 122 0.74 16.24 16.06
CA ASP A 122 -0.25 15.90 17.08
C ASP A 122 -0.13 14.45 17.56
N ALA A 123 0.17 13.52 16.64
CA ALA A 123 0.26 12.09 16.96
C ALA A 123 1.64 11.68 17.52
N PHE A 124 2.73 12.26 17.02
CA PHE A 124 4.09 11.81 17.30
C PHE A 124 4.99 12.90 17.94
N GLY A 125 4.51 14.13 18.06
CA GLY A 125 5.24 15.26 18.61
C GLY A 125 6.16 15.95 17.58
N SER A 126 6.69 15.22 16.61
CA SER A 126 7.49 15.76 15.51
C SER A 126 7.59 14.77 14.34
N PHE A 127 7.99 15.28 13.18
CA PHE A 127 8.28 14.44 12.03
C PHE A 127 9.46 13.48 12.25
N ASP A 128 10.50 13.89 12.99
CA ASP A 128 11.63 13.03 13.30
C ASP A 128 11.22 11.88 14.24
N ASN A 129 10.39 12.14 15.23
CA ASN A 129 9.82 11.10 16.08
C ASN A 129 8.97 10.11 15.28
N PHE A 130 8.16 10.63 14.34
CA PHE A 130 7.41 9.78 13.43
C PHE A 130 8.32 8.87 12.61
N LYS A 131 9.39 9.43 12.00
CA LYS A 131 10.38 8.64 11.23
C LYS A 131 10.99 7.52 12.07
N ASP A 132 11.43 7.86 13.28
CA ASP A 132 12.04 6.89 14.19
C ASP A 132 11.06 5.78 14.58
N ALA A 133 9.83 6.14 14.93
CA ALA A 133 8.80 5.17 15.30
C ALA A 133 8.44 4.26 14.12
N PHE A 134 8.29 4.83 12.92
CA PHE A 134 7.97 4.09 11.71
C PHE A 134 9.10 3.13 11.32
N SER A 135 10.35 3.61 11.32
CA SER A 135 11.53 2.79 11.03
C SER A 135 11.70 1.64 12.03
N LYS A 136 11.43 1.89 13.31
CA LYS A 136 11.42 0.85 14.36
C LYS A 136 10.34 -0.19 14.12
N ALA A 137 9.14 0.23 13.74
CA ALA A 137 8.03 -0.70 13.42
C ALA A 137 8.38 -1.58 12.22
N ALA A 138 9.00 -1.02 11.18
CA ALA A 138 9.46 -1.75 10.01
C ALA A 138 10.58 -2.75 10.37
N ALA A 139 11.61 -2.31 11.08
CA ALA A 139 12.75 -3.15 11.47
C ALA A 139 12.38 -4.27 12.45
N ALA A 140 11.40 -4.04 13.32
CA ALA A 140 10.92 -5.03 14.28
C ALA A 140 10.00 -6.09 13.66
N ARG A 141 9.55 -5.92 12.42
CA ARG A 141 8.71 -6.92 11.75
C ARG A 141 9.54 -8.16 11.41
N PHE A 142 9.29 -9.25 12.14
CA PHE A 142 9.95 -10.52 11.89
C PHE A 142 9.40 -11.20 10.63
N GLY A 143 10.30 -11.63 9.75
CA GLY A 143 9.94 -12.22 8.46
C GLY A 143 9.54 -11.16 7.43
N SER A 144 8.77 -11.55 6.43
CA SER A 144 8.20 -10.62 5.45
C SER A 144 7.01 -9.86 6.02
N GLY A 145 6.83 -8.63 5.59
CA GLY A 145 5.69 -7.80 6.00
C GLY A 145 5.87 -6.33 5.65
N TRP A 146 4.99 -5.52 6.19
CA TRP A 146 4.84 -4.12 5.90
C TRP A 146 4.70 -3.29 7.17
N ALA A 147 5.20 -2.06 7.15
CA ALA A 147 4.87 -1.05 8.15
C ALA A 147 3.96 0.01 7.53
N TRP A 148 3.03 0.52 8.31
CA TRP A 148 1.93 1.36 7.86
C TRP A 148 1.77 2.58 8.74
N LEU A 149 1.52 3.73 8.13
CA LEU A 149 0.89 4.87 8.80
C LEU A 149 -0.60 4.80 8.52
N CYS A 150 -1.40 4.62 9.55
CA CYS A 150 -2.84 4.42 9.47
C CYS A 150 -3.59 5.56 10.15
N VAL A 151 -4.87 5.71 9.84
CA VAL A 151 -5.81 6.46 10.68
C VAL A 151 -6.61 5.47 11.51
N LYS A 152 -6.54 5.60 12.83
CA LYS A 152 -7.29 4.82 13.79
C LYS A 152 -8.04 5.77 14.71
N ASP A 153 -9.36 5.63 14.78
CA ASP A 153 -10.23 6.50 15.61
C ASP A 153 -9.98 8.00 15.37
N GLY A 154 -9.76 8.36 14.08
CA GLY A 154 -9.50 9.74 13.65
C GLY A 154 -8.10 10.28 13.96
N LYS A 155 -7.17 9.44 14.42
CA LYS A 155 -5.77 9.82 14.71
C LYS A 155 -4.79 8.97 13.92
N LEU A 156 -3.62 9.55 13.64
CA LEU A 156 -2.54 8.81 13.03
C LEU A 156 -1.95 7.78 14.01
N ASP A 157 -1.74 6.57 13.52
CA ASP A 157 -1.12 5.46 14.25
C ASP A 157 -0.16 4.68 13.34
N ILE A 158 0.83 4.04 13.92
CA ILE A 158 1.78 3.18 13.22
C ILE A 158 1.50 1.73 13.57
N CYS A 159 1.30 0.90 12.55
CA CYS A 159 1.16 -0.53 12.73
C CYS A 159 2.06 -1.30 11.76
N SER A 160 2.19 -2.61 11.97
CA SER A 160 2.86 -3.51 11.03
C SER A 160 2.11 -4.81 10.88
N THR A 161 2.12 -5.35 9.68
CA THR A 161 1.40 -6.57 9.30
C THR A 161 2.35 -7.61 8.71
N PRO A 162 2.13 -8.91 8.93
CA PRO A 162 2.95 -9.97 8.36
C PRO A 162 2.58 -10.22 6.89
N ASN A 163 3.53 -10.73 6.12
CA ASN A 163 3.35 -11.18 4.73
C ASN A 163 2.68 -10.11 3.86
N GLN A 164 1.51 -10.43 3.29
CA GLN A 164 0.74 -9.51 2.45
C GLN A 164 -0.54 -8.99 3.13
N ASP A 165 -0.68 -9.20 4.43
CA ASP A 165 -1.77 -8.59 5.19
C ASP A 165 -1.64 -7.06 5.17
N ASN A 166 -2.76 -6.38 5.27
CA ASN A 166 -2.81 -4.92 5.31
C ASN A 166 -3.92 -4.44 6.26
N PRO A 167 -3.91 -3.16 6.66
CA PRO A 167 -4.91 -2.62 7.58
C PRO A 167 -6.35 -2.71 7.10
N VAL A 168 -6.60 -2.72 5.78
CA VAL A 168 -7.95 -2.83 5.20
C VAL A 168 -8.60 -4.15 5.56
N SER A 169 -7.83 -5.23 5.55
CA SER A 169 -8.32 -6.59 5.86
C SER A 169 -8.62 -6.80 7.34
N TYR A 170 -8.21 -5.88 8.21
CA TYR A 170 -8.54 -5.89 9.63
C TYR A 170 -9.67 -4.90 9.89
N THR A 171 -10.90 -5.36 9.89
CA THR A 171 -12.17 -4.59 9.92
C THR A 171 -12.36 -3.55 11.03
N HIS A 172 -11.35 -3.32 11.86
CA HIS A 172 -11.36 -2.36 12.96
C HIS A 172 -10.57 -1.07 12.67
N LEU A 173 -9.91 -1.00 11.53
CA LEU A 173 -9.16 0.17 11.11
C LEU A 173 -9.91 0.83 9.97
N THR A 174 -10.67 1.88 10.28
CA THR A 174 -11.25 2.72 9.24
C THR A 174 -10.13 3.30 8.40
N LEU A 175 -10.13 2.99 7.10
CA LEU A 175 -9.27 3.68 6.16
C LEU A 175 -9.63 5.16 6.11
N PRO A 176 -8.71 6.04 6.06
CA PRO A 176 -7.96 6.27 4.85
C PRO A 176 -6.50 6.61 5.10
N THR A 177 -5.68 6.20 4.26
CA THR A 177 -4.33 6.69 4.06
C THR A 177 -3.25 5.83 4.69
N THR A 178 -2.65 5.04 3.84
CA THR A 178 -1.55 4.14 4.20
C THR A 178 -0.29 4.70 3.59
N LEU A 179 0.71 4.95 4.40
CA LEU A 179 2.08 5.17 3.97
C LEU A 179 2.83 3.85 4.16
N VAL A 180 3.52 3.41 3.12
CA VAL A 180 4.37 2.21 3.18
C VAL A 180 5.82 2.65 3.07
N VAL A 181 6.69 2.14 3.90
CA VAL A 181 8.14 2.30 3.80
C VAL A 181 8.81 0.97 3.68
#